data_88665bbaf326cc4a87ff49bfc764c054
#
_entry.id   88665bbaf326cc4a87ff49bfc764c054
#
_cell.length_a   1.000
_cell.length_b   1.000
_cell.length_c   1.000
_cell.angle_alpha   90.00
_cell.angle_beta   90.00
_cell.angle_gamma   90.00
#
_symmetry.space_group_name_H-M   'P 1'
#
loop_
_entity.id
_entity.type
_entity.pdbx_description
1 polymer ?
#
loop_
_entity_poly.entity_id
_entity_poly.type
_entity_poly.pdbx_seq_one_letter_code
_entity_poly.pdbx_strand_id
1 'polypeptide(L)'
;MPRRRSAIKRKILPDPKFKEILVSKFINSLMKNGKKSVAEKIFYGALYEISSKEPDMTSLDVFKEAIENVMPSVEVKSRRVGGSTYQVPMEVRHNRSESLAIRWLIQHANARNGLSMRAKLANEIIDASKSNGSAIKKKEDTHKMAEANKAFAHYRW
;
A
#
# COMPACT_ATOMS: atom_id res chain seq x y z
N MET A 1 17.69 -2.59 -18.81
CA MET A 1 16.46 -1.78 -19.06
C MET A 1 16.28 -1.65 -20.58
N PRO A 2 15.09 -1.83 -21.15
CA PRO A 2 14.89 -1.67 -22.58
C PRO A 2 15.10 -0.20 -22.96
N ARG A 3 16.07 0.06 -23.82
CA ARG A 3 16.45 1.41 -24.24
C ARG A 3 15.47 2.04 -25.24
N ARG A 4 14.79 1.21 -26.04
CA ARG A 4 13.91 1.65 -27.14
C ARG A 4 12.42 1.47 -26.89
N ARG A 5 12.02 0.60 -25.93
CA ARG A 5 10.62 0.31 -25.63
C ARG A 5 10.42 0.18 -24.13
N SER A 6 9.30 0.66 -23.61
CA SER A 6 8.86 0.33 -22.25
C SER A 6 8.33 -1.10 -22.22
N ALA A 7 8.52 -1.80 -21.10
CA ALA A 7 7.97 -3.14 -20.94
C ALA A 7 6.43 -3.12 -21.04
N ILE A 8 5.86 -4.09 -21.74
CA ILE A 8 4.41 -4.26 -21.85
C ILE A 8 3.86 -4.60 -20.46
N LYS A 9 2.91 -3.79 -19.98
CA LYS A 9 2.24 -4.06 -18.70
C LYS A 9 1.32 -5.27 -18.85
N ARG A 10 1.59 -6.31 -18.07
CA ARG A 10 0.73 -7.50 -18.03
C ARG A 10 -0.60 -7.13 -17.38
N LYS A 11 -1.70 -7.59 -17.97
CA LYS A 11 -3.03 -7.49 -17.37
C LYS A 11 -3.11 -8.46 -16.18
N ILE A 12 -3.52 -7.95 -15.03
CA ILE A 12 -3.77 -8.75 -13.83
C ILE A 12 -5.22 -9.23 -13.91
N LEU A 13 -5.43 -10.54 -13.78
CA LEU A 13 -6.77 -11.11 -13.70
C LEU A 13 -7.39 -10.80 -12.34
N PRO A 14 -8.70 -10.55 -12.28
CA PRO A 14 -9.41 -10.35 -11.02
C PRO A 14 -9.36 -11.62 -10.16
N ASP A 15 -9.51 -11.43 -8.87
CA ASP A 15 -9.53 -12.52 -7.89
C ASP A 15 -10.75 -13.44 -8.13
N PRO A 16 -10.60 -14.77 -8.08
CA PRO A 16 -11.71 -15.68 -8.34
C PRO A 16 -12.83 -15.59 -7.31
N LYS A 17 -12.53 -15.25 -6.06
CA LYS A 17 -13.52 -15.17 -4.96
C LYS A 17 -14.28 -13.85 -4.93
N PHE A 18 -13.55 -12.73 -5.01
CA PHE A 18 -14.14 -11.39 -4.90
C PHE A 18 -14.29 -10.66 -6.23
N LYS A 19 -13.75 -11.21 -7.33
CA LYS A 19 -13.74 -10.62 -8.68
C LYS A 19 -13.11 -9.22 -8.76
N GLU A 20 -12.29 -8.86 -7.78
CA GLU A 20 -11.63 -7.57 -7.65
C GLU A 20 -10.16 -7.64 -8.05
N ILE A 21 -9.72 -6.65 -8.86
CA ILE A 21 -8.31 -6.54 -9.29
C ILE A 21 -7.41 -6.12 -8.12
N LEU A 22 -7.93 -5.28 -7.21
CA LEU A 22 -7.20 -4.79 -6.05
C LEU A 22 -6.76 -5.95 -5.14
N VAL A 23 -7.64 -6.92 -4.92
CA VAL A 23 -7.35 -8.15 -4.17
C VAL A 23 -6.21 -8.94 -4.81
N SER A 24 -6.27 -9.14 -6.12
CA SER A 24 -5.21 -9.84 -6.86
C SER A 24 -3.86 -9.10 -6.76
N LYS A 25 -3.85 -7.77 -6.85
CA LYS A 25 -2.63 -6.95 -6.66
C LYS A 25 -2.08 -7.11 -5.26
N PHE A 26 -2.94 -7.10 -4.25
CA PHE A 26 -2.54 -7.27 -2.85
C PHE A 26 -1.92 -8.65 -2.61
N ILE A 27 -2.57 -9.72 -3.04
CA ILE A 27 -2.08 -11.11 -2.92
C ILE A 27 -0.71 -11.27 -3.63
N ASN A 28 -0.57 -10.71 -4.84
CA ASN A 28 0.69 -10.74 -5.56
C ASN A 28 1.82 -9.99 -4.82
N SER A 29 1.50 -8.91 -4.12
CA SER A 29 2.45 -8.14 -3.33
C SER A 29 2.79 -8.82 -1.99
N LEU A 30 1.83 -9.55 -1.41
CA LEU A 30 2.01 -10.33 -0.18
C LEU A 30 2.84 -11.58 -0.42
N MET A 31 2.78 -12.13 -1.64
CA MET A 31 3.48 -13.35 -2.03
C MET A 31 5.00 -13.21 -1.87
N LYS A 32 5.62 -14.21 -1.23
CA LYS A 32 7.08 -14.36 -1.13
C LYS A 32 7.50 -15.65 -1.81
N ASN A 33 8.64 -15.62 -2.51
CA ASN A 33 9.25 -16.80 -3.17
C ASN A 33 8.30 -17.55 -4.13
N GLY A 34 7.35 -16.85 -4.76
CA GLY A 34 6.39 -17.46 -5.68
C GLY A 34 5.28 -18.30 -5.03
N LYS A 35 5.19 -18.32 -3.67
CA LYS A 35 4.21 -19.14 -2.94
C LYS A 35 2.83 -18.47 -2.91
N LYS A 36 2.14 -18.43 -4.04
CA LYS A 36 0.86 -17.72 -4.19
C LYS A 36 -0.25 -18.31 -3.31
N SER A 37 -0.38 -19.63 -3.26
CA SER A 37 -1.40 -20.32 -2.46
C SER A 37 -1.30 -19.99 -0.95
N VAL A 38 -0.07 -19.78 -0.45
CA VAL A 38 0.15 -19.38 0.94
C VAL A 38 -0.31 -17.93 1.15
N ALA A 39 0.00 -17.03 0.22
CA ALA A 39 -0.44 -15.65 0.28
C ALA A 39 -1.98 -15.54 0.23
N GLU A 40 -2.64 -16.32 -0.62
CA GLU A 40 -4.10 -16.42 -0.69
C GLU A 40 -4.71 -16.88 0.65
N LYS A 41 -4.15 -17.95 1.25
CA LYS A 41 -4.60 -18.45 2.56
C LYS A 41 -4.45 -17.40 3.66
N ILE A 42 -3.34 -16.64 3.66
CA ILE A 42 -3.11 -15.56 4.62
C ILE A 42 -4.14 -14.45 4.43
N PHE A 43 -4.35 -14.00 3.20
CA PHE A 43 -5.25 -12.89 2.90
C PHE A 43 -6.72 -13.24 3.19
N TYR A 44 -7.20 -14.38 2.69
CA TYR A 44 -8.57 -14.81 2.97
C TYR A 44 -8.81 -15.09 4.45
N GLY A 45 -7.81 -15.65 5.13
CA GLY A 45 -7.87 -15.83 6.57
C GLY A 45 -7.91 -14.52 7.34
N ALA A 46 -7.20 -13.49 6.87
CA ALA A 46 -7.27 -12.15 7.46
C ALA A 46 -8.66 -11.52 7.26
N LEU A 47 -9.25 -11.65 6.07
CA LEU A 47 -10.62 -11.17 5.81
C LEU A 47 -11.65 -11.89 6.68
N TYR A 48 -11.48 -13.19 6.93
CA TYR A 48 -12.33 -13.92 7.85
C TYR A 48 -12.22 -13.40 9.29
N GLU A 49 -11.01 -13.11 9.77
CA GLU A 49 -10.82 -12.51 11.09
C GLU A 49 -11.41 -11.09 11.19
N ILE A 50 -11.33 -10.30 10.11
CA ILE A 50 -11.96 -8.98 10.03
C ILE A 50 -13.48 -9.12 10.16
N SER A 51 -14.11 -10.02 9.41
CA SER A 51 -15.56 -10.26 9.48
C SER A 51 -16.03 -10.70 10.87
N SER A 52 -15.18 -11.39 11.64
CA SER A 52 -15.48 -11.79 13.02
C SER A 52 -15.37 -10.62 14.02
N LYS A 53 -14.51 -9.63 13.73
CA LYS A 53 -14.26 -8.47 14.61
C LYS A 53 -15.13 -7.27 14.31
N GLU A 54 -15.48 -7.09 13.02
CA GLU A 54 -16.27 -5.97 12.52
C GLU A 54 -17.47 -6.54 11.73
N PRO A 55 -18.52 -6.99 12.41
CA PRO A 55 -19.66 -7.64 11.77
C PRO A 55 -20.56 -6.66 10.98
N ASP A 56 -20.46 -5.35 11.29
CA ASP A 56 -21.31 -4.31 10.71
C ASP A 56 -20.95 -3.98 9.27
N MET A 57 -19.73 -4.28 8.84
CA MET A 57 -19.23 -3.98 7.48
C MET A 57 -18.76 -5.25 6.77
N THR A 58 -18.84 -5.25 5.44
CA THR A 58 -18.22 -6.36 4.71
C THR A 58 -16.69 -6.29 4.85
N SER A 59 -16.04 -7.42 5.05
CA SER A 59 -14.56 -7.46 5.20
C SER A 59 -13.82 -6.89 3.97
N LEU A 60 -14.47 -6.93 2.79
CA LEU A 60 -13.92 -6.36 1.58
C LEU A 60 -13.99 -4.82 1.60
N ASP A 61 -15.08 -4.25 2.12
CA ASP A 61 -15.22 -2.78 2.21
C ASP A 61 -14.26 -2.21 3.24
N VAL A 62 -14.10 -2.86 4.40
CA VAL A 62 -13.05 -2.50 5.39
C VAL A 62 -11.66 -2.52 4.76
N PHE A 63 -11.38 -3.51 3.92
CA PHE A 63 -10.10 -3.59 3.20
C PHE A 63 -9.93 -2.46 2.17
N LYS A 64 -10.97 -2.12 1.39
CA LYS A 64 -10.92 -1.02 0.42
C LYS A 64 -10.72 0.32 1.12
N GLU A 65 -11.47 0.57 2.16
CA GLU A 65 -11.34 1.78 2.99
C GLU A 65 -9.94 1.90 3.60
N ALA A 66 -9.39 0.80 4.13
CA ALA A 66 -8.01 0.78 4.62
C ALA A 66 -6.98 1.18 3.55
N ILE A 67 -7.13 0.67 2.32
CA ILE A 67 -6.25 1.05 1.20
C ILE A 67 -6.39 2.54 0.89
N GLU A 68 -7.61 3.06 0.76
CA GLU A 68 -7.88 4.47 0.45
C GLU A 68 -7.30 5.39 1.53
N ASN A 69 -7.49 5.04 2.80
CA ASN A 69 -6.95 5.79 3.92
C ASN A 69 -5.41 5.84 3.93
N VAL A 70 -4.73 4.78 3.50
CA VAL A 70 -3.27 4.71 3.47
C VAL A 70 -2.68 5.33 2.19
N MET A 71 -3.46 5.53 1.13
CA MET A 71 -2.96 6.09 -0.13
C MET A 71 -2.40 7.50 0.05
N PRO A 72 -1.09 7.74 -0.30
CA PRO A 72 -0.52 9.08 -0.24
C PRO A 72 -0.90 9.89 -1.48
N SER A 73 -1.19 11.18 -1.32
CA SER A 73 -1.38 12.13 -2.43
C SER A 73 -0.07 12.73 -2.93
N VAL A 74 0.95 12.82 -2.06
CA VAL A 74 2.26 13.41 -2.36
C VAL A 74 3.39 12.50 -1.89
N GLU A 75 4.49 12.52 -2.60
CA GLU A 75 5.76 11.88 -2.20
C GLU A 75 6.94 12.83 -2.45
N VAL A 76 8.06 12.54 -1.83
CA VAL A 76 9.30 13.31 -2.01
C VAL A 76 10.27 12.52 -2.87
N LYS A 77 10.83 13.14 -3.90
CA LYS A 77 11.87 12.57 -4.76
C LYS A 77 13.16 13.37 -4.67
N SER A 78 14.27 12.67 -4.50
CA SER A 78 15.59 13.30 -4.54
C SER A 78 15.93 13.70 -5.97
N ARG A 79 16.34 14.96 -6.15
CA ARG A 79 16.87 15.48 -7.42
C ARG A 79 18.21 16.20 -7.20
N ARG A 80 19.14 15.99 -8.11
CA ARG A 80 20.44 16.66 -8.09
C ARG A 80 20.40 17.87 -9.02
N VAL A 81 20.59 19.06 -8.45
CA VAL A 81 20.61 20.33 -9.17
C VAL A 81 21.89 21.07 -8.78
N GLY A 82 22.73 21.44 -9.75
CA GLY A 82 23.96 22.20 -9.49
C GLY A 82 24.94 21.53 -8.52
N GLY A 83 24.95 20.16 -8.44
CA GLY A 83 25.82 19.43 -7.52
C GLY A 83 25.19 19.11 -6.16
N SER A 84 24.14 19.80 -5.73
CA SER A 84 23.40 19.56 -4.49
C SER A 84 22.19 18.68 -4.71
N THR A 85 21.84 17.85 -3.72
CA THR A 85 20.66 16.97 -3.78
C THR A 85 19.51 17.61 -3.00
N TYR A 86 18.42 17.86 -3.68
CA TYR A 86 17.18 18.42 -3.12
C TYR A 86 16.09 17.38 -3.06
N GLN A 87 15.28 17.45 -2.00
CA GLN A 87 14.07 16.63 -1.84
C GLN A 87 12.88 17.41 -2.44
N VAL A 88 12.41 16.97 -3.61
CA VAL A 88 11.36 17.69 -4.35
C VAL A 88 10.01 16.99 -4.15
N PRO A 89 9.00 17.68 -3.60
CA PRO A 89 7.66 17.12 -3.45
C PRO A 89 6.98 16.97 -4.82
N MET A 90 6.33 15.83 -5.04
CA MET A 90 5.62 15.51 -6.27
C MET A 90 4.29 14.83 -5.95
N GLU A 91 3.26 15.15 -6.73
CA GLU A 91 2.00 14.42 -6.68
C GLU A 91 2.17 12.97 -7.14
N VAL A 92 1.48 12.07 -6.48
CA VAL A 92 1.56 10.65 -6.75
C VAL A 92 0.41 10.24 -7.67
N ARG A 93 0.72 9.60 -8.81
CA ARG A 93 -0.31 9.03 -9.69
C ARG A 93 -1.07 7.92 -8.96
N HIS A 94 -2.38 7.79 -9.21
CA HIS A 94 -3.26 6.82 -8.54
C HIS A 94 -2.68 5.39 -8.46
N ASN A 95 -2.22 4.83 -9.58
CA ASN A 95 -1.63 3.48 -9.60
C ASN A 95 -0.38 3.33 -8.72
N ARG A 96 0.39 4.40 -8.54
CA ARG A 96 1.56 4.38 -7.66
C ARG A 96 1.14 4.54 -6.21
N SER A 97 0.18 5.41 -5.93
CA SER A 97 -0.40 5.60 -4.61
C SER A 97 -0.98 4.30 -4.06
N GLU A 98 -1.77 3.58 -4.86
CA GLU A 98 -2.28 2.25 -4.56
C GLU A 98 -1.15 1.25 -4.26
N SER A 99 -0.11 1.22 -5.09
CA SER A 99 1.04 0.32 -4.89
C SER A 99 1.84 0.65 -3.62
N LEU A 100 1.93 1.93 -3.24
CA LEU A 100 2.56 2.36 -1.99
C LEU A 100 1.73 1.94 -0.78
N ALA A 101 0.41 2.15 -0.83
CA ALA A 101 -0.51 1.75 0.23
C ALA A 101 -0.44 0.24 0.52
N ILE A 102 -0.51 -0.58 -0.52
CA ILE A 102 -0.37 -2.05 -0.42
C ILE A 102 0.96 -2.42 0.25
N ARG A 103 2.06 -1.82 -0.21
CA ARG A 103 3.39 -2.11 0.33
C ARG A 103 3.50 -1.71 1.80
N TRP A 104 3.00 -0.53 2.17
CA TRP A 104 3.07 -0.05 3.56
C TRP A 104 2.23 -0.90 4.49
N LEU A 105 1.01 -1.27 4.11
CA LEU A 105 0.18 -2.19 4.89
C LEU A 105 0.88 -3.53 5.14
N ILE A 106 1.44 -4.15 4.10
CA ILE A 106 2.16 -5.42 4.25
C ILE A 106 3.41 -5.25 5.12
N GLN A 107 4.17 -4.17 4.94
CA GLN A 107 5.38 -3.90 5.69
C GLN A 107 5.08 -3.71 7.17
N HIS A 108 4.09 -2.90 7.51
CA HIS A 108 3.72 -2.64 8.90
C HIS A 108 3.01 -3.82 9.55
N ALA A 109 2.18 -4.57 8.80
CA ALA A 109 1.65 -5.84 9.30
C ALA A 109 2.76 -6.84 9.66
N ASN A 110 3.81 -6.96 8.84
CA ASN A 110 4.97 -7.82 9.16
C ASN A 110 5.71 -7.37 10.42
N ALA A 111 5.82 -6.06 10.65
CA ALA A 111 6.53 -5.49 11.79
C ALA A 111 5.75 -5.60 13.11
N ARG A 112 4.44 -5.89 13.07
CA ARG A 112 3.64 -6.08 14.30
C ARG A 112 4.14 -7.29 15.09
N ASN A 113 4.08 -7.21 16.41
CA ASN A 113 4.20 -8.33 17.28
C ASN A 113 2.91 -9.16 17.23
N GLY A 114 3.01 -10.49 17.25
CA GLY A 114 1.83 -11.36 17.21
C GLY A 114 2.13 -12.74 16.63
N LEU A 115 1.14 -13.64 16.75
CA LEU A 115 1.29 -15.07 16.52
C LEU A 115 1.34 -15.44 15.03
N SER A 116 0.46 -14.91 14.19
CA SER A 116 0.38 -15.29 12.78
C SER A 116 0.30 -14.07 11.86
N MET A 117 0.82 -14.19 10.63
CA MET A 117 0.72 -13.13 9.64
C MET A 117 -0.74 -12.78 9.31
N ARG A 118 -1.65 -13.76 9.39
CA ARG A 118 -3.09 -13.57 9.19
C ARG A 118 -3.66 -12.58 10.21
N ALA A 119 -3.43 -12.82 11.52
CA ALA A 119 -3.90 -11.95 12.58
C ALA A 119 -3.25 -10.55 12.54
N LYS A 120 -1.94 -10.49 12.24
CA LYS A 120 -1.20 -9.23 12.09
C LYS A 120 -1.79 -8.38 10.95
N LEU A 121 -2.09 -9.00 9.81
CA LEU A 121 -2.66 -8.34 8.66
C LEU A 121 -4.08 -7.86 8.93
N ALA A 122 -4.92 -8.70 9.56
CA ALA A 122 -6.27 -8.32 9.94
C ALA A 122 -6.28 -7.09 10.86
N ASN A 123 -5.45 -7.08 11.88
CA ASN A 123 -5.36 -5.96 12.81
C ASN A 123 -4.86 -4.68 12.12
N GLU A 124 -3.86 -4.76 11.23
CA GLU A 124 -3.35 -3.57 10.51
C GLU A 124 -4.42 -3.00 9.56
N ILE A 125 -5.21 -3.86 8.89
CA ILE A 125 -6.29 -3.42 8.02
C ILE A 125 -7.41 -2.74 8.83
N ILE A 126 -7.81 -3.31 9.97
CA ILE A 126 -8.84 -2.70 10.86
C ILE A 126 -8.36 -1.35 11.40
N ASP A 127 -7.11 -1.26 11.85
CA ASP A 127 -6.57 0.01 12.34
C ASP A 127 -6.51 1.05 11.22
N ALA A 128 -6.09 0.65 10.01
CA ALA A 128 -6.00 1.53 8.85
C ALA A 128 -7.38 1.99 8.36
N SER A 129 -8.43 1.16 8.42
CA SER A 129 -9.80 1.60 8.08
C SER A 129 -10.28 2.68 9.05
N LYS A 130 -9.91 2.60 10.32
CA LYS A 130 -10.19 3.60 11.34
C LYS A 130 -9.21 4.79 11.33
N SER A 131 -8.46 4.96 10.25
CA SER A 131 -7.42 6.00 10.10
C SER A 131 -6.35 5.98 11.21
N ASN A 132 -6.06 4.81 11.75
CA ASN A 132 -5.06 4.57 12.78
C ASN A 132 -3.96 3.59 12.29
N GLY A 133 -2.95 3.38 13.11
CA GLY A 133 -1.92 2.38 12.85
C GLY A 133 -0.67 2.90 12.18
N SER A 134 0.30 2.01 12.06
CA SER A 134 1.65 2.35 11.59
C SER A 134 1.70 2.69 10.10
N ALA A 135 0.82 2.10 9.30
CA ALA A 135 0.72 2.40 7.87
C ALA A 135 0.19 3.84 7.63
N ILE A 136 -0.81 4.28 8.40
CA ILE A 136 -1.31 5.66 8.36
C ILE A 136 -0.23 6.64 8.80
N LYS A 137 0.46 6.35 9.91
CA LYS A 137 1.58 7.19 10.37
C LYS A 137 2.64 7.35 9.29
N LYS A 138 2.96 6.29 8.53
CA LYS A 138 3.90 6.36 7.39
C LYS A 138 3.41 7.31 6.30
N LYS A 139 2.11 7.30 5.98
CA LYS A 139 1.51 8.27 5.05
C LYS A 139 1.68 9.69 5.56
N GLU A 140 1.32 9.95 6.83
CA GLU A 140 1.44 11.27 7.45
C GLU A 140 2.89 11.77 7.46
N ASP A 141 3.85 10.91 7.83
CA ASP A 141 5.27 11.26 7.81
C ASP A 141 5.74 11.63 6.40
N THR A 142 5.24 10.92 5.38
CA THR A 142 5.54 11.23 3.98
C THR A 142 4.95 12.57 3.57
N HIS A 143 3.73 12.88 3.98
CA HIS A 143 3.08 14.17 3.73
C HIS A 143 3.78 15.32 4.47
N LYS A 144 4.15 15.13 5.74
CA LYS A 144 4.94 16.11 6.52
C LYS A 144 6.28 16.40 5.87
N MET A 145 6.98 15.37 5.38
CA MET A 145 8.23 15.55 4.62
C MET A 145 8.01 16.35 3.34
N ALA A 146 6.92 16.09 2.61
CA ALA A 146 6.61 16.83 1.40
C ALA A 146 6.27 18.29 1.69
N GLU A 147 5.55 18.57 2.76
CA GLU A 147 5.22 19.92 3.21
C GLU A 147 6.47 20.70 3.65
N ALA A 148 7.34 20.09 4.45
CA ALA A 148 8.60 20.70 4.88
C ALA A 148 9.52 21.07 3.69
N ASN A 149 9.42 20.33 2.59
CA ASN A 149 10.21 20.56 1.38
C ASN A 149 9.45 21.35 0.30
N LYS A 150 8.30 21.95 0.62
CA LYS A 150 7.45 22.68 -0.32
C LYS A 150 8.18 23.82 -1.05
N ALA A 151 9.17 24.44 -0.41
CA ALA A 151 9.99 25.49 -1.01
C ALA A 151 10.74 25.01 -2.28
N PHE A 152 11.04 23.71 -2.39
CA PHE A 152 11.73 23.12 -3.53
C PHE A 152 10.80 22.60 -4.64
N ALA A 153 9.50 22.86 -4.54
CA ALA A 153 8.52 22.42 -5.54
C ALA A 153 8.78 22.99 -6.94
N HIS A 154 9.42 24.17 -7.04
CA HIS A 154 9.80 24.79 -8.33
C HIS A 154 10.89 24.01 -9.10
N TYR A 155 11.59 23.07 -8.45
CA TYR A 155 12.50 22.13 -9.15
C TYR A 155 11.78 20.91 -9.75
N ARG A 156 10.45 20.93 -9.78
CA ARG A 156 9.62 19.90 -10.42
C ARG A 156 9.64 20.11 -11.94
N TRP A 157 9.90 19.03 -12.70
CA TRP A 157 9.79 18.96 -14.16
C TRP A 157 8.73 17.92 -14.52
#